data_98a4b02d98fc7a7e4446efcfaf052170
#
_entry.id   98a4b02d98fc7a7e4446efcfaf052170
#
_cell.length_a   1.000
_cell.length_b   1.000
_cell.length_c   1.000
_cell.angle_alpha   90.00
_cell.angle_beta   90.00
_cell.angle_gamma   90.00
#
_symmetry.space_group_name_H-M   'P 1'
#
loop_
_entity.id
_entity.type
_entity.pdbx_description
1 polymer ?
#
loop_
_entity_poly.entity_id
_entity_poly.type
_entity_poly.pdbx_seq_one_letter_code
_entity_poly.pdbx_strand_id
1 'polypeptide(L)'
;FIQIGSLATASLMLPKFLKAFEGKTLVPAGNKVVVILQLSGGNDGLNTVIPFRNDLYYKARPRLAIVKEKALALTGEAGLHPALTAFKELYDDGSLAILNNVGYPNPDRSHFRSMDIWHTASQSNEYWNHGWVGRYLDAQCNGCDKPTQAIEIDDILSLALKGENMKGIAVKDPRR
;
A
#
# COMPACT_ATOMS: atom_id res chain seq x y z
N PHE A 1 -35.23 -8.14 19.08
CA PHE A 1 -34.16 -8.74 19.92
C PHE A 1 -33.17 -9.54 19.08
N ILE A 2 -33.63 -10.36 18.11
CA ILE A 2 -32.77 -11.21 17.27
C ILE A 2 -31.94 -10.39 16.26
N GLN A 3 -32.46 -9.29 15.73
CA GLN A 3 -31.73 -8.42 14.78
C GLN A 3 -30.56 -7.66 15.42
N ILE A 4 -30.66 -7.28 16.70
CA ILE A 4 -29.59 -6.59 17.43
C ILE A 4 -28.50 -7.59 17.83
N GLY A 5 -28.85 -8.83 18.15
CA GLY A 5 -27.90 -9.89 18.48
C GLY A 5 -27.01 -10.32 17.31
N SER A 6 -27.53 -10.32 16.07
CA SER A 6 -26.77 -10.72 14.88
C SER A 6 -25.74 -9.64 14.45
N LEU A 7 -26.03 -8.36 14.69
CA LEU A 7 -25.08 -7.27 14.43
C LEU A 7 -23.92 -7.26 15.46
N ALA A 8 -24.21 -7.58 16.71
CA ALA A 8 -23.21 -7.64 17.77
C ALA A 8 -22.22 -8.82 17.59
N THR A 9 -22.71 -9.98 17.11
CA THR A 9 -21.84 -11.13 16.82
C THR A 9 -20.99 -10.96 15.55
N ALA A 10 -21.50 -10.25 14.53
CA ALA A 10 -20.75 -9.93 13.33
C ALA A 10 -19.55 -9.01 13.64
N SER A 11 -19.69 -8.08 14.59
CA SER A 11 -18.59 -7.17 14.98
C SER A 11 -17.43 -7.88 15.69
N LEU A 12 -17.67 -9.03 16.31
CA LEU A 12 -16.63 -9.85 16.96
C LEU A 12 -15.77 -10.63 15.96
N MET A 13 -16.28 -10.86 14.76
CA MET A 13 -15.55 -11.56 13.71
C MET A 13 -14.79 -10.65 12.75
N LEU A 14 -14.95 -9.33 12.89
CA LEU A 14 -14.17 -8.38 12.09
C LEU A 14 -12.70 -8.41 12.49
N PRO A 15 -11.77 -8.57 11.53
CA PRO A 15 -10.35 -8.48 11.80
C PRO A 15 -10.01 -7.18 12.53
N LYS A 16 -9.07 -7.25 13.48
CA LYS A 16 -8.70 -6.10 14.35
C LYS A 16 -8.32 -4.84 13.57
N PHE A 17 -7.81 -4.99 12.35
CA PHE A 17 -7.46 -3.85 11.50
C PHE A 17 -8.70 -3.07 11.02
N LEU A 18 -9.86 -3.71 10.85
CA LEU A 18 -11.10 -3.01 10.51
C LEU A 18 -11.67 -2.22 11.69
N LYS A 19 -11.40 -2.67 12.92
CA LYS A 19 -11.79 -1.93 14.14
C LYS A 19 -11.00 -0.63 14.31
N ALA A 20 -9.81 -0.51 13.73
CA ALA A 20 -9.04 0.73 13.75
C ALA A 20 -9.72 1.88 12.98
N PHE A 21 -10.70 1.58 12.13
CA PHE A 21 -11.49 2.58 11.42
C PHE A 21 -12.74 3.05 12.18
N GLU A 22 -13.14 2.36 13.26
CA GLU A 22 -14.37 2.67 14.00
C GLU A 22 -14.26 3.89 14.93
N GLY A 23 -13.06 4.41 15.18
CA GLY A 23 -12.81 5.46 16.19
C GLY A 23 -12.41 6.84 15.68
N LYS A 24 -12.24 7.03 14.36
CA LYS A 24 -11.84 8.34 13.82
C LYS A 24 -13.04 9.08 13.26
N THR A 25 -13.15 10.35 13.63
CA THR A 25 -14.15 11.29 13.11
C THR A 25 -14.35 11.06 11.61
N LEU A 26 -15.59 10.74 11.24
CA LEU A 26 -15.97 10.57 9.83
C LEU A 26 -15.62 11.85 9.08
N VAL A 27 -14.51 11.80 8.33
CA VAL A 27 -14.20 12.88 7.40
C VAL A 27 -15.34 12.90 6.37
N PRO A 28 -15.98 14.03 6.13
CA PRO A 28 -17.08 14.11 5.16
C PRO A 28 -16.66 13.53 3.81
N ALA A 29 -17.57 12.83 3.15
CA ALA A 29 -17.32 12.32 1.81
C ALA A 29 -16.92 13.49 0.90
N GLY A 30 -15.79 13.37 0.22
CA GLY A 30 -15.21 14.43 -0.63
C GLY A 30 -13.95 15.11 -0.08
N ASN A 31 -13.65 14.98 1.22
CA ASN A 31 -12.44 15.58 1.82
C ASN A 31 -11.33 14.56 2.12
N LYS A 32 -11.47 13.33 1.65
CA LYS A 32 -10.46 12.29 1.84
C LYS A 32 -9.43 12.35 0.71
N VAL A 33 -8.16 12.37 1.08
CA VAL A 33 -7.03 12.28 0.14
C VAL A 33 -6.33 10.95 0.39
N VAL A 34 -6.08 10.21 -0.69
CA VAL A 34 -5.24 9.01 -0.68
C VAL A 34 -3.90 9.39 -1.29
N VAL A 35 -2.82 9.17 -0.56
CA VAL A 35 -1.45 9.35 -1.06
C VAL A 35 -0.85 7.96 -1.26
N ILE A 36 -0.41 7.68 -2.49
CA ILE A 36 0.27 6.44 -2.85
C ILE A 36 1.74 6.76 -3.02
N LEU A 37 2.58 6.19 -2.16
CA LEU A 37 4.03 6.31 -2.26
C LEU A 37 4.59 4.99 -2.79
N GLN A 38 5.02 5.00 -4.06
CA GLN A 38 5.63 3.84 -4.69
C GLN A 38 7.15 3.90 -4.61
N LEU A 39 7.76 2.85 -4.05
CA LEU A 39 9.22 2.72 -3.97
C LEU A 39 9.72 1.94 -5.19
N SER A 40 9.82 2.60 -6.34
CA SER A 40 10.13 1.98 -7.64
C SER A 40 11.62 1.66 -7.84
N GLY A 41 12.52 2.31 -7.08
CA GLY A 41 13.97 2.17 -7.23
C GLY A 41 14.59 0.90 -6.62
N GLY A 42 13.78 -0.01 -6.10
CA GLY A 42 14.24 -1.23 -5.44
C GLY A 42 14.33 -1.06 -3.91
N ASN A 43 13.22 -1.24 -3.23
CA ASN A 43 13.19 -1.29 -1.77
C ASN A 43 13.64 -2.67 -1.26
N ASP A 44 14.53 -2.70 -0.26
CA ASP A 44 14.85 -3.92 0.47
C ASP A 44 13.77 -4.20 1.53
N GLY A 45 12.73 -4.91 1.14
CA GLY A 45 11.59 -5.21 2.01
C GLY A 45 11.96 -5.94 3.29
N LEU A 46 12.96 -6.84 3.23
CA LEU A 46 13.43 -7.60 4.41
C LEU A 46 14.24 -6.75 5.38
N ASN A 47 14.78 -5.62 4.95
CA ASN A 47 15.42 -4.65 5.83
C ASN A 47 14.53 -3.43 6.12
N THR A 48 13.39 -3.31 5.44
CA THR A 48 12.33 -2.35 5.81
C THR A 48 11.51 -2.89 6.98
N VAL A 49 11.03 -4.13 6.86
CA VAL A 49 10.37 -4.88 7.94
C VAL A 49 11.20 -6.13 8.22
N ILE A 50 11.94 -6.09 9.30
CA ILE A 50 12.99 -7.05 9.65
C ILE A 50 12.39 -8.23 10.39
N PRO A 51 12.41 -9.45 9.86
CA PRO A 51 11.94 -10.65 10.56
C PRO A 51 13.03 -11.20 11.50
N PHE A 52 13.37 -10.48 12.54
CA PHE A 52 14.53 -10.73 13.41
C PHE A 52 14.47 -12.03 14.19
N ARG A 53 13.35 -12.76 14.19
CA ARG A 53 13.22 -14.10 14.78
C ARG A 53 13.42 -15.22 13.77
N ASN A 54 13.60 -14.89 12.49
CA ASN A 54 13.73 -15.89 11.43
C ASN A 54 15.20 -16.16 11.11
N ASP A 55 15.69 -17.35 11.44
CA ASP A 55 17.08 -17.75 11.19
C ASP A 55 17.46 -17.76 9.71
N LEU A 56 16.47 -17.99 8.81
CA LEU A 56 16.70 -17.94 7.38
C LEU A 56 17.06 -16.53 6.90
N TYR A 57 16.53 -15.50 7.57
CA TYR A 57 16.89 -14.11 7.28
C TYR A 57 18.40 -13.88 7.49
N TYR A 58 18.94 -14.32 8.62
CA TYR A 58 20.37 -14.18 8.93
C TYR A 58 21.24 -15.05 8.03
N LYS A 59 20.81 -16.29 7.77
CA LYS A 59 21.51 -17.23 6.87
C LYS A 59 21.62 -16.66 5.44
N ALA A 60 20.54 -16.09 4.91
CA ALA A 60 20.52 -15.55 3.56
C ALA A 60 21.23 -14.19 3.45
N ARG A 61 21.43 -13.49 4.57
CA ARG A 61 21.96 -12.11 4.60
C ARG A 61 23.07 -11.92 5.63
N PRO A 62 24.16 -12.69 5.58
CA PRO A 62 25.19 -12.69 6.63
C PRO A 62 25.88 -11.34 6.85
N ARG A 63 25.85 -10.45 5.83
CA ARG A 63 26.45 -9.11 5.90
C ARG A 63 25.44 -7.97 5.99
N LEU A 64 24.20 -8.20 5.57
CA LEU A 64 23.17 -7.18 5.45
C LEU A 64 22.08 -7.30 6.53
N ALA A 65 22.06 -8.41 7.26
CA ALA A 65 21.08 -8.63 8.30
C ALA A 65 21.23 -7.62 9.43
N ILE A 66 20.10 -7.09 9.89
CA ILE A 66 20.02 -6.18 11.01
C ILE A 66 19.61 -7.00 12.24
N VAL A 67 20.41 -6.92 13.29
CA VAL A 67 20.15 -7.65 14.54
C VAL A 67 18.95 -7.05 15.28
N LYS A 68 18.28 -7.88 16.07
CA LYS A 68 17.08 -7.51 16.83
C LYS A 68 17.25 -6.24 17.66
N GLU A 69 18.41 -6.08 18.29
CA GLU A 69 18.72 -4.97 19.18
C GLU A 69 18.79 -3.61 18.48
N LYS A 70 18.99 -3.62 17.15
CA LYS A 70 18.98 -2.41 16.31
C LYS A 70 17.63 -2.14 15.68
N ALA A 71 16.78 -3.15 15.56
CA ALA A 71 15.47 -2.99 14.94
C ALA A 71 14.50 -2.26 15.87
N LEU A 72 13.63 -1.43 15.29
CA LEU A 72 12.52 -0.81 16.03
C LEU A 72 11.40 -1.86 16.17
N ALA A 73 11.29 -2.50 17.32
CA ALA A 73 10.38 -3.61 17.53
C ALA A 73 8.91 -3.24 17.27
N LEU A 74 8.23 -4.03 16.44
CA LEU A 74 6.80 -3.94 16.17
C LEU A 74 6.05 -5.02 16.97
N THR A 75 6.56 -6.23 16.88
CA THR A 75 6.03 -7.41 17.55
C THR A 75 7.17 -8.19 18.20
N GLY A 76 6.87 -9.35 18.81
CA GLY A 76 7.90 -10.27 19.30
C GLY A 76 8.77 -10.89 18.21
N GLU A 77 8.39 -10.78 16.92
CA GLU A 77 9.02 -11.48 15.79
C GLU A 77 9.62 -10.57 14.72
N ALA A 78 9.11 -9.33 14.62
CA ALA A 78 9.51 -8.40 13.57
C ALA A 78 9.67 -6.96 14.08
N GLY A 79 10.47 -6.18 13.38
CA GLY A 79 10.68 -4.76 13.64
C GLY A 79 10.95 -3.96 12.38
N LEU A 80 10.90 -2.65 12.48
CA LEU A 80 11.25 -1.74 11.40
C LEU A 80 12.75 -1.48 11.35
N HIS A 81 13.22 -1.04 10.20
CA HIS A 81 14.56 -0.49 10.04
C HIS A 81 14.81 0.65 11.05
N PRO A 82 16.00 0.75 11.66
CA PRO A 82 16.27 1.76 12.70
C PRO A 82 16.08 3.22 12.26
N ALA A 83 16.15 3.51 10.97
CA ALA A 83 15.88 4.84 10.43
C ALA A 83 14.37 5.19 10.31
N LEU A 84 13.46 4.23 10.52
CA LEU A 84 12.01 4.42 10.36
C LEU A 84 11.32 4.80 11.68
N THR A 85 11.88 5.72 12.44
CA THR A 85 11.35 6.14 13.76
C THR A 85 9.96 6.73 13.66
N ALA A 86 9.68 7.59 12.67
CA ALA A 86 8.36 8.16 12.45
C ALA A 86 7.31 7.09 12.10
N PHE A 87 7.68 6.04 11.35
CA PHE A 87 6.80 4.91 11.08
C PHE A 87 6.52 4.08 12.36
N LYS A 88 7.53 3.99 13.23
CA LYS A 88 7.35 3.32 14.53
C LYS A 88 6.35 4.08 15.41
N GLU A 89 6.45 5.40 15.47
CA GLU A 89 5.51 6.25 16.20
C GLU A 89 4.08 6.08 15.66
N LEU A 90 3.90 6.12 14.33
CA LEU A 90 2.59 5.87 13.70
C LEU A 90 2.04 4.46 13.99
N TYR A 91 2.93 3.47 14.10
CA TYR A 91 2.51 2.12 14.46
C TYR A 91 2.04 2.03 15.91
N ASP A 92 2.77 2.66 16.82
CA ASP A 92 2.42 2.70 18.24
C ASP A 92 1.11 3.45 18.50
N ASP A 93 0.86 4.49 17.73
CA ASP A 93 -0.42 5.23 17.73
C ASP A 93 -1.58 4.47 17.07
N GLY A 94 -1.33 3.29 16.49
CA GLY A 94 -2.33 2.52 15.76
C GLY A 94 -2.74 3.16 14.43
N SER A 95 -1.95 4.11 13.92
CA SER A 95 -2.19 4.80 12.63
C SER A 95 -1.51 4.15 11.44
N LEU A 96 -0.63 3.15 11.66
CA LEU A 96 0.07 2.38 10.65
C LEU A 96 -0.32 0.91 10.72
N ALA A 97 -0.69 0.34 9.59
CA ALA A 97 -0.83 -1.10 9.40
C ALA A 97 0.25 -1.61 8.43
N ILE A 98 0.84 -2.76 8.72
CA ILE A 98 1.87 -3.38 7.90
C ILE A 98 1.31 -4.69 7.34
N LEU A 99 1.35 -4.82 6.02
CA LEU A 99 0.92 -6.01 5.29
C LEU A 99 2.15 -6.68 4.69
N ASN A 100 2.51 -7.84 5.22
CA ASN A 100 3.60 -8.67 4.70
C ASN A 100 3.07 -9.72 3.72
N ASN A 101 3.98 -10.31 2.95
CA ASN A 101 3.68 -11.39 1.99
C ASN A 101 2.67 -10.99 0.90
N VAL A 102 2.63 -9.71 0.55
CA VAL A 102 1.82 -9.23 -0.57
C VAL A 102 2.57 -9.50 -1.87
N GLY A 103 1.91 -10.17 -2.80
CA GLY A 103 2.47 -10.55 -4.07
C GLY A 103 1.38 -11.03 -5.04
N TYR A 104 1.79 -11.63 -6.14
CA TYR A 104 0.89 -12.20 -7.15
C TYR A 104 1.41 -13.56 -7.63
N PRO A 105 0.54 -14.44 -8.15
CA PRO A 105 0.93 -15.73 -8.67
C PRO A 105 1.85 -15.61 -9.90
N ASN A 106 2.80 -16.55 -10.06
CA ASN A 106 3.73 -16.61 -11.18
C ASN A 106 4.49 -15.28 -11.40
N PRO A 107 5.26 -14.82 -10.41
CA PRO A 107 5.91 -13.51 -10.47
C PRO A 107 6.92 -13.44 -11.62
N ASP A 108 6.87 -12.34 -12.37
CA ASP A 108 7.86 -12.01 -13.37
C ASP A 108 9.06 -11.32 -12.70
N ARG A 109 10.28 -11.67 -13.11
CA ARG A 109 11.52 -11.08 -12.59
C ARG A 109 11.92 -9.79 -13.30
N SER A 110 11.24 -9.43 -14.40
CA SER A 110 11.42 -8.13 -15.04
C SER A 110 10.85 -7.02 -14.16
N HIS A 111 11.65 -6.04 -13.83
CA HIS A 111 11.20 -4.86 -13.10
C HIS A 111 10.07 -4.13 -13.84
N PHE A 112 10.17 -4.01 -15.17
CA PHE A 112 9.15 -3.35 -15.99
C PHE A 112 7.83 -4.11 -15.96
N ARG A 113 7.89 -5.43 -16.18
CA ARG A 113 6.67 -6.26 -16.16
C ARG A 113 6.03 -6.32 -14.78
N SER A 114 6.84 -6.46 -13.73
CA SER A 114 6.36 -6.39 -12.36
C SER A 114 5.65 -5.06 -12.06
N MET A 115 6.21 -3.96 -12.52
CA MET A 115 5.61 -2.63 -12.38
C MET A 115 4.24 -2.57 -13.06
N ASP A 116 4.13 -3.05 -14.31
CA ASP A 116 2.86 -3.09 -15.03
C ASP A 116 1.80 -3.91 -14.27
N ILE A 117 2.18 -5.06 -13.72
CA ILE A 117 1.27 -5.91 -12.95
C ILE A 117 0.78 -5.19 -11.68
N TRP A 118 1.66 -4.53 -10.95
CA TRP A 118 1.29 -3.73 -9.79
C TRP A 118 0.41 -2.53 -10.15
N HIS A 119 0.67 -1.88 -11.29
CA HIS A 119 -0.12 -0.75 -11.77
C HIS A 119 -1.50 -1.17 -12.29
N THR A 120 -1.60 -2.34 -12.91
CA THR A 120 -2.86 -2.81 -13.50
C THR A 120 -3.66 -3.70 -12.55
N ALA A 121 -3.02 -4.34 -11.58
CA ALA A 121 -3.56 -5.45 -10.80
C ALA A 121 -4.04 -6.61 -11.71
N SER A 122 -3.38 -6.80 -12.86
CA SER A 122 -3.64 -7.91 -13.79
C SER A 122 -2.96 -9.19 -13.32
N GLN A 123 -3.33 -10.31 -13.94
CA GLN A 123 -2.56 -11.54 -13.87
C GLN A 123 -1.19 -11.37 -14.56
N SER A 124 -0.20 -12.20 -14.19
CA SER A 124 1.15 -12.10 -14.77
C SER A 124 1.20 -12.39 -16.28
N ASN A 125 0.25 -13.14 -16.80
CA ASN A 125 0.11 -13.49 -18.23
C ASN A 125 -0.84 -12.57 -19.00
N GLU A 126 -1.42 -11.54 -18.35
CA GLU A 126 -2.34 -10.59 -18.95
C GLU A 126 -1.71 -9.21 -19.08
N TYR A 127 -1.95 -8.54 -20.19
CA TYR A 127 -1.44 -7.19 -20.49
C TYR A 127 -2.62 -6.22 -20.63
N TRP A 128 -2.77 -5.32 -19.66
CA TRP A 128 -3.81 -4.32 -19.66
C TRP A 128 -3.25 -2.93 -19.90
N ASN A 129 -4.03 -2.09 -20.58
CA ASN A 129 -3.66 -0.71 -20.92
C ASN A 129 -4.22 0.31 -19.93
N HIS A 130 -4.91 -0.15 -18.87
CA HIS A 130 -5.53 0.68 -17.85
C HIS A 130 -5.20 0.17 -16.46
N GLY A 131 -4.89 1.11 -15.57
CA GLY A 131 -4.48 0.83 -14.19
C GLY A 131 -5.66 0.72 -13.22
N TRP A 132 -5.39 0.19 -12.04
CA TRP A 132 -6.43 -0.02 -11.03
C TRP A 132 -7.01 1.29 -10.48
N VAL A 133 -6.19 2.33 -10.32
CA VAL A 133 -6.67 3.67 -9.91
C VAL A 133 -7.49 4.30 -11.05
N GLY A 134 -7.02 4.18 -12.29
CA GLY A 134 -7.76 4.68 -13.46
C GLY A 134 -9.15 4.04 -13.57
N ARG A 135 -9.27 2.72 -13.39
CA ARG A 135 -10.57 2.02 -13.38
C ARG A 135 -11.45 2.51 -12.22
N TYR A 136 -10.86 2.77 -11.05
CA TYR A 136 -11.61 3.35 -9.93
C TYR A 136 -12.17 4.73 -10.29
N LEU A 137 -11.37 5.59 -10.92
CA LEU A 137 -11.81 6.90 -11.39
C LEU A 137 -12.95 6.77 -12.41
N ASP A 138 -12.81 5.88 -13.39
CA ASP A 138 -13.85 5.60 -14.38
C ASP A 138 -15.17 5.18 -13.72
N ALA A 139 -15.10 4.33 -12.69
CA ALA A 139 -16.27 3.82 -11.97
C ALA A 139 -16.96 4.88 -11.09
N GLN A 140 -16.20 5.84 -10.56
CA GLN A 140 -16.74 6.89 -9.68
C GLN A 140 -17.32 8.08 -10.44
N CYS A 141 -16.98 8.23 -11.69
CA CYS A 141 -17.26 9.43 -12.47
C CYS A 141 -18.27 9.21 -13.59
N ASN A 142 -19.55 9.41 -13.31
CA ASN A 142 -20.54 9.66 -14.36
C ASN A 142 -20.36 11.10 -14.89
N GLY A 143 -19.59 11.27 -15.98
CA GLY A 143 -19.39 12.57 -16.64
C GLY A 143 -18.37 13.48 -15.97
N CYS A 144 -17.35 12.96 -15.33
CA CYS A 144 -16.26 13.75 -14.77
C CYS A 144 -15.28 14.23 -15.82
N ASP A 145 -15.34 15.50 -16.16
CA ASP A 145 -14.36 16.19 -17.00
C ASP A 145 -13.15 16.73 -16.22
N LYS A 146 -12.98 16.31 -14.96
CA LYS A 146 -11.94 16.87 -14.09
C LYS A 146 -10.76 15.89 -13.92
N PRO A 147 -9.69 16.04 -14.70
CA PRO A 147 -8.49 15.19 -14.58
C PRO A 147 -7.71 15.41 -13.26
N THR A 148 -8.05 16.46 -12.51
CA THR A 148 -7.39 16.83 -11.23
C THR A 148 -7.74 15.93 -10.04
N GLN A 149 -8.56 14.90 -10.22
CA GLN A 149 -8.90 13.97 -9.14
C GLN A 149 -7.74 13.02 -8.79
N ALA A 150 -6.79 12.82 -9.71
CA ALA A 150 -5.58 12.06 -9.47
C ALA A 150 -4.37 12.80 -10.04
N ILE A 151 -3.42 13.09 -9.17
CA ILE A 151 -2.19 13.81 -9.51
C ILE A 151 -1.02 12.92 -9.16
N GLU A 152 -0.10 12.76 -10.08
CA GLU A 152 1.17 12.07 -9.92
C GLU A 152 2.32 13.07 -10.00
N ILE A 153 3.29 12.93 -9.13
CA ILE A 153 4.53 13.70 -9.16
C ILE A 153 5.57 12.84 -9.85
N ASP A 154 5.64 12.94 -11.17
CA ASP A 154 6.60 12.23 -12.02
C ASP A 154 6.66 12.91 -13.41
N ASP A 155 7.67 12.55 -14.22
CA ASP A 155 7.84 13.04 -15.60
C ASP A 155 6.76 12.49 -16.55
N ILE A 156 6.25 11.29 -16.26
CA ILE A 156 5.31 10.55 -17.12
C ILE A 156 4.20 9.97 -16.26
N LEU A 157 2.96 10.10 -16.72
CA LEU A 157 1.82 9.49 -16.04
C LEU A 157 1.95 7.96 -16.04
N SER A 158 1.98 7.38 -14.84
CA SER A 158 2.04 5.93 -14.66
C SER A 158 0.80 5.22 -15.20
N LEU A 159 0.97 3.94 -15.53
CA LEU A 159 -0.14 3.10 -15.95
C LEU A 159 -1.22 2.97 -14.86
N ALA A 160 -0.84 3.06 -13.59
CA ALA A 160 -1.78 2.99 -12.46
C ALA A 160 -2.92 4.02 -12.56
N LEU A 161 -2.63 5.23 -13.03
CA LEU A 161 -3.55 6.36 -13.12
C LEU A 161 -4.25 6.51 -14.49
N LYS A 162 -4.05 5.56 -15.40
CA LYS A 162 -4.69 5.54 -16.70
C LYS A 162 -5.94 4.67 -16.66
N GLY A 163 -7.12 5.27 -16.76
CA GLY A 163 -8.38 4.60 -17.03
C GLY A 163 -8.67 4.47 -18.50
N GLU A 164 -9.80 3.90 -18.84
CA GLU A 164 -10.32 3.84 -20.21
C GLU A 164 -10.81 5.23 -20.67
N ASN A 165 -11.55 5.91 -19.81
CA ASN A 165 -12.15 7.23 -20.06
C ASN A 165 -11.41 8.33 -19.29
N MET A 166 -11.02 8.06 -18.04
CA MET A 166 -10.38 9.02 -17.15
C MET A 166 -8.88 8.76 -17.00
N LYS A 167 -8.13 9.85 -16.94
CA LYS A 167 -6.67 9.81 -16.69
C LYS A 167 -6.31 10.83 -15.63
N GLY A 168 -5.34 10.50 -14.79
CA GLY A 168 -4.71 11.47 -13.89
C GLY A 168 -3.83 12.47 -14.65
N ILE A 169 -3.20 13.37 -13.92
CA ILE A 169 -2.21 14.33 -14.42
C ILE A 169 -0.86 14.01 -13.80
N ALA A 170 0.18 13.95 -14.63
CA ALA A 170 1.56 13.93 -14.16
C ALA A 170 2.12 15.36 -14.08
N VAL A 171 2.78 15.69 -12.98
CA VAL A 171 3.41 16.99 -12.75
C VAL A 171 4.88 16.75 -12.37
N LYS A 172 5.79 17.21 -13.22
CA LYS A 172 7.24 16.98 -13.05
C LYS A 172 7.81 17.70 -11.83
N ASP A 173 7.44 18.95 -11.65
CA ASP A 173 7.88 19.78 -10.52
C ASP A 173 6.72 20.64 -10.03
N PRO A 174 6.09 20.29 -8.90
CA PRO A 174 4.93 21.03 -8.40
C PRO A 174 5.27 22.42 -7.84
N ARG A 175 6.57 22.79 -7.82
CA ARG A 175 7.05 24.11 -7.34
C ARG A 175 7.29 25.12 -8.45
N ARG A 176 7.05 24.75 -9.71
CA ARG A 176 7.23 25.60 -10.89
C ARG A 176 5.93 26.04 -11.52
#